data_4f4bf1d2bab52441203b84dc971de3af
#
_entry.id   4f4bf1d2bab52441203b84dc971de3af
#
_cell.length_a   1.000
_cell.length_b   1.000
_cell.length_c   1.000
_cell.angle_alpha   90.00
_cell.angle_beta   90.00
_cell.angle_gamma   90.00
#
_symmetry.space_group_name_H-M   'P 1'
#
loop_
_entity.id
_entity.type
_entity.pdbx_description
1 polymer ?
#
loop_
_entity_poly.entity_id
_entity_poly.type
_entity_poly.pdbx_seq_one_letter_code
_entity_poly.pdbx_strand_id
1 'polypeptide(L)'
;MSDSLPLSAVLSRALVAFTIELDNAWESRMPHRTTRFGGPRGAPFAASLMLWSNFMRAVPEDGVSIAELERHVRARLPLDGMRRWKYVTIAAEADPERERVPRRDWRITPTAAGLRAQSVWRGLPEEIERRWTDRFGAGTVAGLRTDLEEVVRGLGLTDLPHWITGRYGGYAGQRLEFNRSAPAADEGEWPPPLSALLCQLLQAFATEYEADSDASLSYSANVLRLLDEDGVKIAEMPRRSGIAVEPLRVAFKILAKRRFIAVENDPDGGRLKVARLLGRGRSARALYDERPDGLEAGWRARVGDGPVLRLRARLEHLVTAPDGERAPVWQGLEPPAETWRGRVPVPEVLPDFPMPRQSGHPDGA
;
A
#
# COMPACT_ATOMS: atom_id res chain seq x y z
N MET A 1 16.15 7.75 -22.85
CA MET A 1 15.41 7.39 -21.63
C MET A 1 14.11 6.74 -22.08
N SER A 2 13.80 5.58 -21.60
CA SER A 2 12.54 4.89 -21.94
C SER A 2 11.36 5.68 -21.38
N ASP A 3 10.39 6.04 -22.24
CA ASP A 3 9.14 6.71 -21.80
C ASP A 3 8.22 5.75 -21.01
N SER A 4 8.62 4.49 -20.85
CA SER A 4 7.80 3.49 -20.19
C SER A 4 8.00 3.56 -18.65
N LEU A 5 6.90 3.40 -17.90
CA LEU A 5 6.91 3.36 -16.45
C LEU A 5 7.70 2.13 -15.95
N PRO A 6 8.44 2.24 -14.83
CA PRO A 6 9.01 1.08 -14.16
C PRO A 6 7.92 0.05 -13.79
N LEU A 7 8.26 -1.25 -13.76
CA LEU A 7 7.33 -2.31 -13.35
C LEU A 7 6.72 -2.05 -11.96
N SER A 8 7.50 -1.51 -11.03
CA SER A 8 6.99 -1.11 -9.71
C SER A 8 5.91 -0.04 -9.78
N ALA A 9 6.01 0.90 -10.71
CA ALA A 9 5.01 1.97 -10.86
C ALA A 9 3.70 1.42 -11.45
N VAL A 10 3.75 0.55 -12.46
CA VAL A 10 2.54 -0.06 -13.03
C VAL A 10 1.86 -1.00 -12.02
N LEU A 11 2.62 -1.77 -11.24
CA LEU A 11 2.10 -2.57 -10.13
C LEU A 11 1.43 -1.68 -9.07
N SER A 12 2.09 -0.58 -8.69
CA SER A 12 1.58 0.37 -7.71
C SER A 12 0.26 0.99 -8.16
N ARG A 13 0.20 1.51 -9.37
CA ARG A 13 -1.01 2.17 -9.90
C ARG A 13 -2.19 1.22 -9.95
N ALA A 14 -1.98 -0.02 -10.38
CA ALA A 14 -3.03 -1.05 -10.37
C ALA A 14 -3.49 -1.37 -8.93
N LEU A 15 -2.55 -1.57 -8.00
CA LEU A 15 -2.85 -1.84 -6.59
C LEU A 15 -3.60 -0.67 -5.93
N VAL A 16 -3.15 0.57 -6.17
CA VAL A 16 -3.78 1.77 -5.61
C VAL A 16 -5.20 1.93 -6.14
N ALA A 17 -5.41 1.76 -7.45
CA ALA A 17 -6.73 1.82 -8.06
C ALA A 17 -7.67 0.77 -7.46
N PHE A 18 -7.24 -0.49 -7.40
CA PHE A 18 -8.02 -1.59 -6.81
C PHE A 18 -8.39 -1.29 -5.34
N THR A 19 -7.43 -0.76 -4.57
CA THR A 19 -7.64 -0.47 -3.16
C THR A 19 -8.57 0.73 -2.93
N ILE A 20 -8.50 1.76 -3.78
CA ILE A 20 -9.44 2.90 -3.71
C ILE A 20 -10.88 2.41 -3.93
N GLU A 21 -11.12 1.52 -4.87
CA GLU A 21 -12.44 0.93 -5.08
C GLU A 21 -12.90 0.09 -3.89
N LEU A 22 -12.00 -0.71 -3.32
CA LEU A 22 -12.27 -1.46 -2.09
C LEU A 22 -12.67 -0.54 -0.94
N ASP A 23 -11.90 0.51 -0.71
CA ASP A 23 -12.13 1.46 0.37
C ASP A 23 -13.44 2.23 0.16
N ASN A 24 -13.75 2.62 -1.08
CA ASN A 24 -15.01 3.26 -1.42
C ASN A 24 -16.21 2.34 -1.13
N ALA A 25 -16.13 1.07 -1.53
CA ALA A 25 -17.18 0.07 -1.27
C ALA A 25 -17.31 -0.26 0.23
N TRP A 26 -16.20 -0.31 0.95
CA TRP A 26 -16.15 -0.50 2.38
C TRP A 26 -16.84 0.64 3.14
N GLU A 27 -16.46 1.87 2.84
CA GLU A 27 -16.97 3.04 3.54
C GLU A 27 -18.47 3.25 3.33
N SER A 28 -18.98 2.91 2.14
CA SER A 28 -20.42 2.99 1.87
C SER A 28 -21.25 1.98 2.67
N ARG A 29 -20.64 0.92 3.20
CA ARG A 29 -21.32 -0.19 3.91
C ARG A 29 -21.08 -0.19 5.41
N MET A 30 -20.10 0.56 5.89
CA MET A 30 -19.73 0.56 7.30
C MET A 30 -20.12 1.84 8.03
N PRO A 31 -20.78 1.74 9.18
CA PRO A 31 -20.96 2.89 10.05
C PRO A 31 -19.63 3.22 10.74
N HIS A 32 -18.99 4.27 10.28
CA HIS A 32 -17.74 4.74 10.86
C HIS A 32 -17.69 6.27 10.94
N ARG A 33 -16.70 6.81 11.64
CA ARG A 33 -16.39 8.24 11.69
C ARG A 33 -14.95 8.47 11.27
N THR A 34 -14.68 9.66 10.76
CA THR A 34 -13.31 10.14 10.57
C THR A 34 -13.02 11.30 11.51
N THR A 35 -11.75 11.53 11.83
CA THR A 35 -11.32 12.68 12.63
C THR A 35 -11.55 14.01 11.90
N ARG A 36 -11.57 14.00 10.57
CA ARG A 36 -11.65 15.20 9.74
C ARG A 36 -13.09 15.64 9.43
N PHE A 37 -13.99 14.71 9.23
CA PHE A 37 -15.35 14.98 8.75
C PHE A 37 -16.44 14.61 9.73
N GLY A 38 -16.07 14.05 10.87
CA GLY A 38 -17.02 13.56 11.87
C GLY A 38 -17.66 12.23 11.47
N GLY A 39 -18.83 11.96 12.01
CA GLY A 39 -19.60 10.74 11.79
C GLY A 39 -20.41 10.36 13.02
N PRO A 40 -21.11 9.20 13.02
CA PRO A 40 -21.94 8.77 14.12
C PRO A 40 -21.13 8.66 15.43
N ARG A 41 -21.70 9.15 16.56
CA ARG A 41 -21.07 9.01 17.88
C ARG A 41 -20.88 7.52 18.19
N GLY A 42 -19.70 7.18 18.73
CA GLY A 42 -19.38 5.79 19.10
C GLY A 42 -18.97 4.88 17.96
N ALA A 43 -19.14 5.28 16.72
CA ALA A 43 -18.63 4.51 15.58
C ALA A 43 -17.10 4.41 15.59
N PRO A 44 -16.51 3.32 15.08
CA PRO A 44 -15.06 3.21 14.91
C PRO A 44 -14.54 4.23 13.89
N PHE A 45 -13.25 4.50 13.92
CA PHE A 45 -12.60 5.30 12.87
C PHE A 45 -12.58 4.52 11.56
N ALA A 46 -12.70 5.23 10.44
CA ALA A 46 -12.39 4.67 9.15
C ALA A 46 -10.91 4.24 9.13
N ALA A 47 -10.69 3.03 8.68
CA ALA A 47 -9.37 2.49 8.43
C ALA A 47 -9.37 1.89 7.03
N SER A 48 -8.35 2.20 6.23
CA SER A 48 -8.20 1.60 4.91
C SER A 48 -8.17 0.08 5.00
N LEU A 49 -8.82 -0.58 4.07
CA LEU A 49 -8.82 -2.04 3.97
C LEU A 49 -7.42 -2.64 3.81
N MET A 50 -6.48 -1.85 3.33
CA MET A 50 -5.08 -2.23 3.27
C MET A 50 -4.52 -2.61 4.64
N LEU A 51 -4.86 -1.84 5.68
CA LEU A 51 -4.47 -2.17 7.06
C LEU A 51 -5.20 -3.42 7.57
N TRP A 52 -6.37 -3.71 7.04
CA TRP A 52 -7.16 -4.89 7.37
C TRP A 52 -6.63 -6.16 6.74
N SER A 53 -6.07 -6.09 5.55
CA SER A 53 -5.55 -7.24 4.81
C SER A 53 -4.53 -8.06 5.58
N ASN A 54 -3.70 -7.42 6.42
CA ASN A 54 -2.73 -8.11 7.27
C ASN A 54 -3.21 -8.35 8.70
N PHE A 55 -4.39 -7.90 9.09
CA PHE A 55 -4.80 -7.97 10.48
C PHE A 55 -6.16 -8.68 10.64
N MET A 56 -7.24 -7.96 10.35
CA MET A 56 -8.58 -8.40 10.72
C MET A 56 -9.03 -9.67 9.99
N ARG A 57 -8.56 -9.92 8.78
CA ARG A 57 -8.89 -11.15 8.05
C ARG A 57 -8.50 -12.41 8.84
N ALA A 58 -7.41 -12.34 9.60
CA ALA A 58 -6.83 -13.47 10.32
C ALA A 58 -7.20 -13.53 11.82
N VAL A 59 -8.06 -12.62 12.30
CA VAL A 59 -8.56 -12.66 13.68
C VAL A 59 -9.84 -13.51 13.73
N PRO A 60 -9.83 -14.70 14.34
CA PRO A 60 -11.03 -15.54 14.46
C PRO A 60 -11.99 -14.95 15.51
N GLU A 61 -13.26 -15.40 15.48
CA GLU A 61 -14.32 -14.88 16.36
C GLU A 61 -14.01 -15.10 17.84
N ASP A 62 -13.43 -16.25 18.15
CA ASP A 62 -13.02 -16.63 19.51
C ASP A 62 -11.70 -15.99 19.94
N GLY A 63 -11.03 -15.26 19.03
CA GLY A 63 -9.78 -14.56 19.27
C GLY A 63 -8.55 -15.44 19.08
N VAL A 64 -7.38 -14.79 19.08
CA VAL A 64 -6.07 -15.40 18.82
C VAL A 64 -4.99 -14.67 19.61
N SER A 65 -3.88 -15.34 19.96
CA SER A 65 -2.77 -14.65 20.59
C SER A 65 -2.03 -13.72 19.62
N ILE A 66 -1.38 -12.69 20.14
CA ILE A 66 -0.58 -11.77 19.32
C ILE A 66 0.50 -12.55 18.56
N ALA A 67 1.18 -13.47 19.23
CA ALA A 67 2.26 -14.25 18.61
C ALA A 67 1.77 -15.14 17.46
N GLU A 68 0.62 -15.78 17.63
CA GLU A 68 0.01 -16.61 16.56
C GLU A 68 -0.42 -15.76 15.39
N LEU A 69 -1.09 -14.62 15.65
CA LEU A 69 -1.54 -13.73 14.60
C LEU A 69 -0.35 -13.16 13.80
N GLU A 70 0.70 -12.66 14.47
CA GLU A 70 1.90 -12.15 13.79
C GLU A 70 2.64 -13.23 12.99
N ARG A 71 2.63 -14.48 13.47
CA ARG A 71 3.17 -15.62 12.74
C ARG A 71 2.35 -15.94 11.50
N HIS A 72 1.02 -15.97 11.64
CA HIS A 72 0.10 -16.27 10.54
C HIS A 72 0.16 -15.20 9.44
N VAL A 73 0.11 -13.91 9.80
CA VAL A 73 0.16 -12.82 8.81
C VAL A 73 1.58 -12.42 8.40
N ARG A 74 2.60 -12.96 9.07
CA ARG A 74 4.04 -12.68 8.83
C ARG A 74 4.43 -11.22 8.87
N ALA A 75 3.68 -10.43 9.64
CA ALA A 75 3.88 -9.00 9.79
C ALA A 75 3.70 -8.58 11.23
N ARG A 76 4.43 -7.56 11.66
CA ARG A 76 4.14 -6.86 12.91
C ARG A 76 2.92 -5.96 12.74
N LEU A 77 2.03 -5.98 13.73
CA LEU A 77 0.69 -5.43 13.62
C LEU A 77 0.54 -4.10 14.36
N PRO A 78 -0.23 -3.15 13.83
CA PRO A 78 -0.55 -1.89 14.49
C PRO A 78 -1.67 -2.08 15.55
N LEU A 79 -1.44 -2.97 16.51
CA LEU A 79 -2.42 -3.41 17.51
C LEU A 79 -3.09 -2.25 18.26
N ASP A 80 -2.31 -1.24 18.66
CA ASP A 80 -2.83 -0.09 19.42
C ASP A 80 -3.79 0.76 18.59
N GLY A 81 -3.58 0.83 17.28
CA GLY A 81 -4.51 1.47 16.34
C GLY A 81 -5.85 0.74 16.32
N MET A 82 -5.85 -0.54 16.06
CA MET A 82 -7.06 -1.38 15.95
C MET A 82 -7.88 -1.39 17.25
N ARG A 83 -7.21 -1.45 18.41
CA ARG A 83 -7.86 -1.32 19.72
C ARG A 83 -8.47 0.08 19.91
N ARG A 84 -7.72 1.13 19.63
CA ARG A 84 -8.18 2.52 19.72
C ARG A 84 -9.36 2.81 18.79
N TRP A 85 -9.38 2.18 17.61
CA TRP A 85 -10.47 2.27 16.64
C TRP A 85 -11.65 1.36 16.98
N LYS A 86 -11.59 0.62 18.10
CA LYS A 86 -12.68 -0.22 18.63
C LYS A 86 -13.04 -1.45 17.77
N TYR A 87 -12.14 -1.92 16.96
CA TYR A 87 -12.37 -3.15 16.19
C TYR A 87 -12.00 -4.41 16.95
N VAL A 88 -11.04 -4.32 17.88
CA VAL A 88 -10.61 -5.44 18.72
C VAL A 88 -10.47 -5.00 20.18
N THR A 89 -10.58 -5.97 21.08
CA THR A 89 -10.06 -5.93 22.44
C THR A 89 -8.74 -6.68 22.49
N ILE A 90 -7.83 -6.26 23.36
CA ILE A 90 -6.54 -6.92 23.57
C ILE A 90 -6.32 -6.98 25.08
N ALA A 91 -6.27 -8.20 25.62
CA ALA A 91 -6.12 -8.43 27.05
C ALA A 91 -5.21 -9.62 27.34
N ALA A 92 -4.57 -9.61 28.51
CA ALA A 92 -3.93 -10.79 29.04
C ALA A 92 -5.01 -11.80 29.45
N GLU A 93 -4.89 -13.05 29.03
CA GLU A 93 -5.66 -14.12 29.65
C GLU A 93 -4.97 -14.50 30.98
N ALA A 94 -5.79 -14.64 32.01
CA ALA A 94 -5.27 -15.07 33.30
C ALA A 94 -4.65 -16.48 33.16
N ASP A 95 -3.38 -16.59 33.48
CA ASP A 95 -2.68 -17.85 33.55
C ASP A 95 -2.37 -18.13 35.03
N PRO A 96 -3.01 -19.12 35.66
CA PRO A 96 -2.82 -19.41 37.07
C PRO A 96 -1.36 -19.78 37.44
N GLU A 97 -0.60 -20.20 36.45
CA GLU A 97 0.80 -20.65 36.63
C GLU A 97 1.82 -19.53 36.41
N ARG A 98 1.38 -18.33 35.99
CA ARG A 98 2.26 -17.22 35.66
C ARG A 98 1.88 -15.93 36.39
N GLU A 99 2.81 -15.38 37.13
CA GLU A 99 2.65 -14.07 37.80
C GLU A 99 2.43 -12.91 36.80
N ARG A 100 2.97 -13.05 35.57
CA ARG A 100 2.82 -12.06 34.49
C ARG A 100 2.81 -12.73 33.12
N VAL A 101 1.73 -12.49 32.37
CA VAL A 101 1.60 -12.95 30.98
C VAL A 101 2.36 -12.01 30.04
N PRO A 102 3.36 -12.49 29.26
CA PRO A 102 4.05 -11.69 28.25
C PRO A 102 3.07 -11.11 27.23
N ARG A 103 3.32 -9.87 26.73
CA ARG A 103 2.41 -9.21 25.79
C ARG A 103 2.17 -10.03 24.50
N ARG A 104 3.13 -10.79 24.03
CA ARG A 104 3.00 -11.67 22.86
C ARG A 104 1.91 -12.74 23.01
N ASP A 105 1.63 -13.14 24.26
CA ASP A 105 0.65 -14.17 24.60
C ASP A 105 -0.74 -13.58 24.91
N TRP A 106 -0.89 -12.23 24.84
CA TRP A 106 -2.18 -11.57 25.04
C TRP A 106 -3.11 -11.92 23.89
N ARG A 107 -4.40 -12.07 24.23
CA ARG A 107 -5.44 -12.43 23.27
C ARG A 107 -6.02 -11.19 22.61
N ILE A 108 -6.16 -11.28 21.29
CA ILE A 108 -6.88 -10.32 20.45
C ILE A 108 -8.22 -10.93 20.14
N THR A 109 -9.30 -10.25 20.50
CA THR A 109 -10.67 -10.71 20.23
C THR A 109 -11.41 -9.62 19.46
N PRO A 110 -12.12 -9.94 18.37
CA PRO A 110 -12.90 -8.95 17.64
C PRO A 110 -14.08 -8.46 18.48
N THR A 111 -14.37 -7.17 18.39
CA THR A 111 -15.60 -6.61 18.96
C THR A 111 -16.78 -6.86 18.02
N ALA A 112 -18.01 -6.56 18.46
CA ALA A 112 -19.16 -6.57 17.57
C ALA A 112 -18.99 -5.67 16.32
N ALA A 113 -18.25 -4.55 16.46
CA ALA A 113 -17.89 -3.71 15.32
C ALA A 113 -16.84 -4.38 14.42
N GLY A 114 -15.88 -5.09 15.02
CA GLY A 114 -14.89 -5.89 14.30
C GLY A 114 -15.52 -7.01 13.48
N LEU A 115 -16.44 -7.77 14.08
CA LEU A 115 -17.15 -8.86 13.39
C LEU A 115 -18.00 -8.35 12.21
N ARG A 116 -18.75 -7.26 12.40
CA ARG A 116 -19.48 -6.61 11.30
C ARG A 116 -18.55 -6.17 10.18
N ALA A 117 -17.43 -5.59 10.55
CA ALA A 117 -16.43 -5.17 9.59
C ALA A 117 -15.85 -6.35 8.79
N GLN A 118 -15.53 -7.47 9.47
CA GLN A 118 -15.06 -8.68 8.80
C GLN A 118 -16.10 -9.25 7.83
N SER A 119 -17.38 -9.27 8.22
CA SER A 119 -18.44 -9.79 7.35
C SER A 119 -18.62 -8.96 6.08
N VAL A 120 -18.47 -7.63 6.16
CA VAL A 120 -18.48 -6.77 4.97
C VAL A 120 -17.23 -6.98 4.13
N TRP A 121 -16.07 -7.06 4.77
CA TRP A 121 -14.79 -7.14 4.08
C TRP A 121 -14.60 -8.43 3.28
N ARG A 122 -15.06 -9.57 3.80
CA ARG A 122 -14.82 -10.90 3.20
C ARG A 122 -15.24 -11.01 1.74
N GLY A 123 -16.33 -10.35 1.33
CA GLY A 123 -16.81 -10.41 -0.05
C GLY A 123 -16.34 -9.27 -0.96
N LEU A 124 -15.62 -8.28 -0.42
CA LEU A 124 -15.24 -7.10 -1.19
C LEU A 124 -14.15 -7.37 -2.24
N PRO A 125 -13.07 -8.13 -1.96
CA PRO A 125 -12.05 -8.39 -2.96
C PRO A 125 -12.62 -9.04 -4.22
N GLU A 126 -13.46 -10.07 -4.08
CA GLU A 126 -14.12 -10.75 -5.19
C GLU A 126 -15.12 -9.84 -5.91
N GLU A 127 -15.79 -8.97 -5.18
CA GLU A 127 -16.72 -8.00 -5.79
C GLU A 127 -15.97 -6.98 -6.65
N ILE A 128 -14.85 -6.44 -6.18
CA ILE A 128 -14.06 -5.50 -6.97
C ILE A 128 -13.44 -6.21 -8.17
N GLU A 129 -12.97 -7.43 -8.03
CA GLU A 129 -12.44 -8.22 -9.13
C GLU A 129 -13.49 -8.50 -10.20
N ARG A 130 -14.74 -8.78 -9.79
CA ARG A 130 -15.87 -8.89 -10.72
C ARG A 130 -16.15 -7.55 -11.42
N ARG A 131 -16.15 -6.41 -10.71
CA ARG A 131 -16.31 -5.09 -11.32
C ARG A 131 -15.21 -4.79 -12.35
N TRP A 132 -13.97 -5.21 -12.07
CA TRP A 132 -12.86 -5.13 -13.02
C TRP A 132 -13.10 -6.03 -14.23
N THR A 133 -13.60 -7.24 -14.00
CA THR A 133 -13.98 -8.17 -15.08
C THR A 133 -15.04 -7.59 -16.02
N ASP A 134 -16.05 -6.95 -15.44
CA ASP A 134 -17.14 -6.31 -16.20
C ASP A 134 -16.64 -5.11 -17.01
N ARG A 135 -15.68 -4.33 -16.49
CA ARG A 135 -15.14 -3.13 -17.17
C ARG A 135 -14.02 -3.43 -18.15
N PHE A 136 -13.10 -4.29 -17.75
CA PHE A 136 -11.86 -4.52 -18.52
C PHE A 136 -11.89 -5.82 -19.32
N GLY A 137 -12.94 -6.60 -19.18
CA GLY A 137 -13.13 -7.88 -19.87
C GLY A 137 -12.57 -9.07 -19.10
N ALA A 138 -13.28 -10.20 -19.16
CA ALA A 138 -12.94 -11.42 -18.45
C ALA A 138 -11.53 -11.96 -18.81
N GLY A 139 -11.17 -11.90 -20.08
CA GLY A 139 -9.84 -12.35 -20.54
C GLY A 139 -8.69 -11.51 -19.98
N THR A 140 -8.89 -10.20 -19.82
CA THR A 140 -7.88 -9.29 -19.26
C THR A 140 -7.65 -9.59 -17.78
N VAL A 141 -8.72 -9.67 -16.98
CA VAL A 141 -8.60 -9.85 -15.52
C VAL A 141 -8.15 -11.27 -15.17
N ALA A 142 -8.70 -12.30 -15.82
CA ALA A 142 -8.25 -13.68 -15.62
C ALA A 142 -6.78 -13.86 -16.03
N GLY A 143 -6.37 -13.28 -17.17
CA GLY A 143 -4.98 -13.29 -17.60
C GLY A 143 -4.05 -12.55 -16.65
N LEU A 144 -4.48 -11.38 -16.11
CA LEU A 144 -3.72 -10.65 -15.11
C LEU A 144 -3.51 -11.50 -13.85
N ARG A 145 -4.56 -12.14 -13.35
CA ARG A 145 -4.48 -13.05 -12.20
C ARG A 145 -3.50 -14.19 -12.46
N THR A 146 -3.63 -14.87 -13.61
CA THR A 146 -2.73 -15.98 -13.98
C THR A 146 -1.27 -15.54 -14.03
N ASP A 147 -0.98 -14.41 -14.70
CA ASP A 147 0.38 -13.91 -14.82
C ASP A 147 0.96 -13.47 -13.46
N LEU A 148 0.14 -12.84 -12.59
CA LEU A 148 0.54 -12.50 -11.21
C LEU A 148 0.87 -13.76 -10.39
N GLU A 149 0.00 -14.76 -10.41
CA GLU A 149 0.22 -16.02 -9.70
C GLU A 149 1.47 -16.75 -10.19
N GLU A 150 1.70 -16.77 -11.51
CA GLU A 150 2.88 -17.40 -12.09
C GLU A 150 4.16 -16.71 -11.62
N VAL A 151 4.21 -15.38 -11.65
CA VAL A 151 5.39 -14.62 -11.21
C VAL A 151 5.58 -14.71 -9.69
N VAL A 152 4.52 -14.63 -8.88
CA VAL A 152 4.60 -14.78 -7.41
C VAL A 152 5.17 -16.16 -7.04
N ARG A 153 4.67 -17.23 -7.65
CA ARG A 153 5.20 -18.59 -7.40
C ARG A 153 6.63 -18.74 -7.91
N GLY A 154 6.91 -18.28 -9.12
CA GLY A 154 8.24 -18.38 -9.73
C GLY A 154 9.34 -17.65 -8.94
N LEU A 155 8.98 -16.57 -8.25
CA LEU A 155 9.86 -15.83 -7.35
C LEU A 155 9.87 -16.35 -5.91
N GLY A 156 9.02 -17.34 -5.56
CA GLY A 156 8.91 -17.91 -4.21
C GLY A 156 8.33 -16.90 -3.20
N LEU A 157 7.33 -16.12 -3.59
CA LEU A 157 6.77 -15.01 -2.79
C LEU A 157 5.42 -15.35 -2.13
N THR A 158 4.96 -16.60 -2.22
CA THR A 158 3.64 -17.04 -1.71
C THR A 158 3.48 -16.83 -0.21
N ASP A 159 4.57 -16.65 0.49
CA ASP A 159 4.62 -16.44 1.92
C ASP A 159 4.69 -14.96 2.35
N LEU A 160 4.64 -14.02 1.41
CA LEU A 160 4.64 -12.60 1.74
C LEU A 160 3.29 -12.14 2.31
N PRO A 161 3.28 -11.09 3.16
CA PRO A 161 2.05 -10.49 3.65
C PRO A 161 1.12 -10.04 2.52
N HIS A 162 -0.18 -10.02 2.79
CA HIS A 162 -1.19 -9.53 1.84
C HIS A 162 -1.19 -8.01 1.66
N TRP A 163 -0.41 -7.30 2.46
CA TRP A 163 -0.20 -5.87 2.35
C TRP A 163 1.23 -5.50 2.71
N ILE A 164 1.74 -4.45 2.04
CA ILE A 164 3.07 -3.90 2.28
C ILE A 164 3.22 -3.51 3.75
N THR A 165 4.23 -4.07 4.39
CA THR A 165 4.56 -3.80 5.79
C THR A 165 5.90 -3.05 5.90
N GLY A 166 6.09 -2.27 6.95
CA GLY A 166 7.36 -1.65 7.27
C GLY A 166 7.53 -0.20 6.81
N ARG A 167 8.71 0.15 6.31
CA ARG A 167 9.13 1.52 5.99
C ARG A 167 8.17 2.32 5.11
N TYR A 168 7.36 1.63 4.34
CA TYR A 168 6.56 2.18 3.26
C TYR A 168 5.20 2.69 3.71
N GLY A 169 4.65 2.14 4.79
CA GLY A 169 3.34 2.51 5.29
C GLY A 169 3.30 3.81 6.11
N GLY A 170 4.23 4.75 5.91
CA GLY A 170 4.30 5.97 6.71
C GLY A 170 4.90 5.77 8.10
N TYR A 171 5.27 4.57 8.48
CA TYR A 171 6.00 4.26 9.71
C TYR A 171 7.50 4.38 9.47
N ALA A 172 7.99 5.61 9.50
CA ALA A 172 9.41 5.89 9.36
C ALA A 172 10.22 5.12 10.43
N GLY A 173 11.10 4.23 9.99
CA GLY A 173 12.15 3.67 10.80
C GLY A 173 12.10 2.18 11.11
N GLN A 174 11.07 1.44 10.72
CA GLN A 174 11.08 -0.02 10.88
C GLN A 174 11.56 -0.69 9.59
N ARG A 175 12.67 -1.45 9.68
CA ARG A 175 13.03 -2.40 8.65
C ARG A 175 11.92 -3.45 8.54
N LEU A 176 11.59 -3.84 7.32
CA LEU A 176 10.78 -5.02 7.08
C LEU A 176 11.53 -6.24 7.59
N GLU A 177 11.20 -6.69 8.76
CA GLU A 177 11.65 -7.99 9.23
C GLU A 177 10.63 -9.02 8.73
N PHE A 178 10.88 -9.57 7.53
CA PHE A 178 10.25 -10.81 7.11
C PHE A 178 10.83 -11.93 7.94
N ASN A 179 10.00 -12.59 8.68
CA ASN A 179 10.40 -13.87 9.27
C ASN A 179 10.23 -14.98 8.23
N ARG A 180 11.17 -15.09 7.30
CA ARG A 180 11.22 -16.17 6.31
C ARG A 180 11.34 -17.57 6.94
N SER A 181 11.69 -17.66 8.22
CA SER A 181 11.83 -18.92 8.95
C SER A 181 10.51 -19.42 9.54
N ALA A 182 9.41 -18.67 9.45
CA ALA A 182 8.12 -19.18 9.86
C ALA A 182 7.63 -20.23 8.84
N PRO A 183 6.96 -21.32 9.28
CA PRO A 183 6.37 -22.30 8.36
C PRO A 183 5.41 -21.58 7.40
N ALA A 184 5.29 -22.10 6.18
CA ALA A 184 4.40 -21.56 5.16
C ALA A 184 2.99 -21.40 5.73
N ALA A 185 2.30 -20.33 5.34
CA ALA A 185 0.89 -20.18 5.62
C ALA A 185 0.15 -21.39 5.06
N ASP A 186 -0.93 -21.77 5.73
CA ASP A 186 -1.76 -22.90 5.31
C ASP A 186 -2.12 -22.73 3.83
N GLU A 187 -1.87 -23.76 3.01
CA GLU A 187 -2.17 -23.73 1.57
C GLU A 187 -3.64 -23.43 1.25
N GLY A 188 -4.52 -23.50 2.28
CA GLY A 188 -5.94 -23.19 2.17
C GLY A 188 -6.31 -21.73 1.82
N GLU A 189 -5.36 -20.79 1.88
CA GLU A 189 -5.58 -19.39 1.46
C GLU A 189 -5.10 -19.08 0.02
N TRP A 190 -4.65 -20.08 -0.72
CA TRP A 190 -4.21 -19.91 -2.11
C TRP A 190 -5.32 -20.29 -3.11
N PRO A 191 -5.59 -19.50 -4.18
CA PRO A 191 -4.92 -18.24 -4.53
C PRO A 191 -5.45 -17.06 -3.70
N PRO A 192 -4.56 -16.12 -3.31
CA PRO A 192 -4.97 -14.96 -2.55
C PRO A 192 -5.74 -13.95 -3.44
N PRO A 193 -6.41 -12.94 -2.85
CA PRO A 193 -7.05 -11.86 -3.61
C PRO A 193 -6.06 -11.16 -4.56
N LEU A 194 -6.58 -10.62 -5.67
CA LEU A 194 -5.77 -9.91 -6.68
C LEU A 194 -4.91 -8.80 -6.06
N SER A 195 -5.47 -8.06 -5.10
CA SER A 195 -4.73 -7.02 -4.36
C SER A 195 -3.54 -7.56 -3.58
N ALA A 196 -3.65 -8.77 -3.04
CA ALA A 196 -2.55 -9.39 -2.31
C ALA A 196 -1.42 -9.82 -3.25
N LEU A 197 -1.74 -10.38 -4.42
CA LEU A 197 -0.75 -10.73 -5.45
C LEU A 197 0.02 -9.49 -5.93
N LEU A 198 -0.69 -8.41 -6.27
CA LEU A 198 -0.09 -7.13 -6.63
C LEU A 198 0.83 -6.60 -5.52
N CYS A 199 0.36 -6.70 -4.28
CA CYS A 199 1.11 -6.24 -3.12
C CYS A 199 2.38 -7.07 -2.86
N GLN A 200 2.31 -8.40 -3.00
CA GLN A 200 3.45 -9.29 -2.82
C GLN A 200 4.57 -8.98 -3.82
N LEU A 201 4.22 -8.77 -5.09
CA LEU A 201 5.20 -8.37 -6.10
C LEU A 201 5.79 -6.99 -5.83
N LEU A 202 4.95 -6.01 -5.52
CA LEU A 202 5.42 -4.66 -5.21
C LEU A 202 6.33 -4.63 -3.96
N GLN A 203 6.00 -5.46 -2.96
CA GLN A 203 6.81 -5.65 -1.76
C GLN A 203 8.17 -6.28 -2.07
N ALA A 204 8.20 -7.32 -2.90
CA ALA A 204 9.45 -7.97 -3.31
C ALA A 204 10.32 -6.99 -4.10
N PHE A 205 9.73 -6.26 -5.05
CA PHE A 205 10.43 -5.24 -5.82
C PHE A 205 11.06 -4.17 -4.93
N ALA A 206 10.28 -3.66 -3.96
CA ALA A 206 10.77 -2.66 -3.02
C ALA A 206 11.92 -3.19 -2.16
N THR A 207 11.82 -4.45 -1.71
CA THR A 207 12.86 -5.09 -0.90
C THR A 207 14.17 -5.24 -1.68
N GLU A 208 14.09 -5.68 -2.94
CA GLU A 208 15.25 -5.83 -3.81
C GLU A 208 15.84 -4.46 -4.20
N TYR A 209 15.00 -3.46 -4.47
CA TYR A 209 15.44 -2.09 -4.73
C TYR A 209 16.22 -1.50 -3.57
N GLU A 210 15.74 -1.68 -2.34
CA GLU A 210 16.31 -1.07 -1.15
C GLU A 210 17.53 -1.80 -0.59
N ALA A 211 17.85 -2.99 -1.11
CA ALA A 211 19.09 -3.67 -0.74
C ALA A 211 20.33 -2.80 -1.02
N ASP A 212 20.29 -2.01 -2.09
CA ASP A 212 21.39 -1.16 -2.52
C ASP A 212 21.04 0.35 -2.53
N SER A 213 19.88 0.72 -1.96
CA SER A 213 19.42 2.11 -1.92
C SER A 213 19.37 2.67 -0.50
N ASP A 214 19.93 3.86 -0.34
CA ASP A 214 19.82 4.65 0.89
C ASP A 214 18.41 5.26 1.09
N ALA A 215 17.67 5.45 0.00
CA ALA A 215 16.31 5.95 0.00
C ALA A 215 15.32 4.80 -0.20
N SER A 216 14.17 4.84 0.49
CA SER A 216 13.11 3.89 0.22
C SER A 216 12.53 4.09 -1.18
N LEU A 217 12.03 3.00 -1.79
CA LEU A 217 11.38 3.07 -3.10
C LEU A 217 10.21 4.05 -3.09
N SER A 218 9.43 4.11 -2.00
CA SER A 218 8.32 5.06 -1.87
C SER A 218 8.76 6.53 -1.97
N TYR A 219 9.90 6.89 -1.39
CA TYR A 219 10.44 8.25 -1.48
C TYR A 219 11.09 8.52 -2.84
N SER A 220 11.78 7.55 -3.39
CA SER A 220 12.38 7.68 -4.72
C SER A 220 11.31 7.85 -5.80
N ALA A 221 10.29 6.99 -5.79
CA ALA A 221 9.21 6.97 -6.78
C ALA A 221 8.25 8.17 -6.67
N ASN A 222 7.90 8.63 -5.46
CA ASN A 222 6.89 9.67 -5.30
C ASN A 222 7.44 11.06 -5.02
N VAL A 223 8.71 11.18 -4.63
CA VAL A 223 9.30 12.48 -4.28
C VAL A 223 10.56 12.77 -5.08
N LEU A 224 11.63 11.96 -4.93
CA LEU A 224 12.95 12.33 -5.47
C LEU A 224 12.96 12.41 -7.01
N ARG A 225 12.27 11.50 -7.71
CA ARG A 225 12.17 11.53 -9.17
C ARG A 225 11.46 12.78 -9.72
N LEU A 226 10.57 13.37 -8.93
CA LEU A 226 9.78 14.54 -9.33
C LEU A 226 10.48 15.87 -9.07
N LEU A 227 11.61 15.83 -8.35
CA LEU A 227 12.42 17.04 -8.10
C LEU A 227 13.43 17.22 -9.23
N ASP A 228 13.49 18.41 -9.77
CA ASP A 228 14.49 18.83 -10.76
C ASP A 228 15.62 19.63 -10.09
N GLU A 229 16.59 20.12 -10.90
CA GLU A 229 17.72 20.91 -10.39
C GLU A 229 17.29 22.31 -9.93
N ASP A 230 16.27 22.88 -10.56
CA ASP A 230 15.72 24.19 -10.20
C ASP A 230 14.85 24.12 -8.96
N GLY A 231 14.45 22.91 -8.58
CA GLY A 231 13.59 22.63 -7.44
C GLY A 231 12.10 22.70 -7.78
N VAL A 232 11.30 22.11 -6.92
CA VAL A 232 9.86 22.03 -7.10
C VAL A 232 9.13 22.65 -5.91
N LYS A 233 8.09 23.42 -6.16
CA LYS A 233 7.22 23.96 -5.12
C LYS A 233 6.52 22.81 -4.40
N ILE A 234 6.72 22.72 -3.09
CA ILE A 234 6.14 21.61 -2.28
C ILE A 234 4.62 21.54 -2.39
N ALA A 235 3.97 22.69 -2.60
CA ALA A 235 2.52 22.78 -2.81
C ALA A 235 2.03 22.07 -4.10
N GLU A 236 2.90 21.85 -5.10
CA GLU A 236 2.56 21.16 -6.35
C GLU A 236 2.72 19.65 -6.25
N MET A 237 3.45 19.16 -5.25
CA MET A 237 3.78 17.75 -5.13
C MET A 237 2.57 16.82 -5.00
N PRO A 238 1.48 17.16 -4.28
CA PRO A 238 0.30 16.31 -4.26
C PRO A 238 -0.26 16.04 -5.65
N ARG A 239 -0.34 17.06 -6.50
CA ARG A 239 -0.83 16.92 -7.88
C ARG A 239 0.12 16.11 -8.75
N ARG A 240 1.44 16.28 -8.58
CA ARG A 240 2.45 15.58 -9.37
C ARG A 240 2.63 14.11 -8.98
N SER A 241 2.46 13.77 -7.69
CA SER A 241 2.72 12.44 -7.16
C SER A 241 1.46 11.59 -6.94
N GLY A 242 0.29 12.20 -6.92
CA GLY A 242 -0.95 11.53 -6.50
C GLY A 242 -1.01 11.21 -5.00
N ILE A 243 -0.08 11.75 -4.20
CA ILE A 243 0.00 11.53 -2.75
C ILE A 243 -0.56 12.74 -2.00
N ALA A 244 -1.39 12.50 -1.01
CA ALA A 244 -1.96 13.55 -0.18
C ALA A 244 -0.89 14.36 0.59
N VAL A 245 -1.25 15.56 1.00
CA VAL A 245 -0.34 16.55 1.64
C VAL A 245 0.37 15.98 2.87
N GLU A 246 -0.35 15.22 3.71
CA GLU A 246 0.17 14.80 5.02
C GLU A 246 1.30 13.76 4.93
N PRO A 247 1.19 12.67 4.14
CA PRO A 247 2.32 11.77 3.92
C PRO A 247 3.52 12.46 3.26
N LEU A 248 3.27 13.36 2.31
CA LEU A 248 4.34 14.14 1.67
C LEU A 248 5.07 15.03 2.69
N ARG A 249 4.34 15.70 3.59
CA ARG A 249 4.95 16.50 4.65
C ARG A 249 5.91 15.68 5.52
N VAL A 250 5.53 14.45 5.86
CA VAL A 250 6.40 13.53 6.60
C VAL A 250 7.61 13.12 5.76
N ALA A 251 7.40 12.79 4.49
CA ALA A 251 8.47 12.43 3.56
C ALA A 251 9.49 13.56 3.42
N PHE A 252 9.06 14.79 3.16
CA PHE A 252 9.92 15.96 3.07
C PHE A 252 10.74 16.18 4.35
N LYS A 253 10.11 16.06 5.53
CA LYS A 253 10.82 16.18 6.81
C LYS A 253 11.93 15.14 6.96
N ILE A 254 11.65 13.89 6.59
CA ILE A 254 12.61 12.78 6.67
C ILE A 254 13.75 12.98 5.66
N LEU A 255 13.42 13.29 4.42
CA LEU A 255 14.39 13.50 3.34
C LEU A 255 15.31 14.69 3.63
N ALA A 256 14.78 15.80 4.16
CA ALA A 256 15.56 16.94 4.58
C ALA A 256 16.49 16.59 5.76
N LYS A 257 15.96 15.92 6.81
CA LYS A 257 16.77 15.47 7.95
C LYS A 257 17.91 14.54 7.52
N ARG A 258 17.69 13.70 6.51
CA ARG A 258 18.70 12.77 5.97
C ARG A 258 19.58 13.38 4.87
N ARG A 259 19.43 14.67 4.59
CA ARG A 259 20.20 15.42 3.59
C ARG A 259 20.06 14.88 2.15
N PHE A 260 18.91 14.37 1.79
CA PHE A 260 18.58 14.10 0.39
C PHE A 260 18.14 15.37 -0.33
N ILE A 261 17.43 16.25 0.38
CA ILE A 261 16.89 17.51 -0.15
C ILE A 261 17.19 18.66 0.77
N ALA A 262 17.22 19.88 0.22
CA ALA A 262 17.06 21.14 0.92
C ALA A 262 15.61 21.62 0.77
N VAL A 263 15.08 22.25 1.81
CA VAL A 263 13.75 22.90 1.77
C VAL A 263 13.98 24.37 2.10
N GLU A 264 13.74 25.23 1.12
CA GLU A 264 14.04 26.65 1.16
C GLU A 264 12.77 27.49 0.94
N ASN A 265 12.82 28.79 1.21
CA ASN A 265 11.77 29.70 0.79
C ASN A 265 11.84 29.87 -0.73
N ASP A 266 10.67 30.02 -1.37
CA ASP A 266 10.58 30.32 -2.79
C ASP A 266 11.28 31.68 -3.07
N PRO A 267 12.29 31.74 -3.96
CA PRO A 267 12.96 32.99 -4.29
C PRO A 267 12.05 34.02 -4.91
N ASP A 268 10.96 33.60 -5.58
CA ASP A 268 9.97 34.50 -6.18
C ASP A 268 9.02 35.14 -5.16
N GLY A 269 9.26 34.87 -3.88
CA GLY A 269 8.58 35.51 -2.75
C GLY A 269 7.41 34.73 -2.19
N GLY A 270 7.04 35.09 -0.96
CA GLY A 270 5.91 34.52 -0.25
C GLY A 270 6.26 33.44 0.77
N ARG A 271 5.21 32.79 1.29
CA ARG A 271 5.31 31.71 2.29
C ARG A 271 5.51 30.32 1.68
N LEU A 272 5.69 30.25 0.37
CA LEU A 272 5.86 29.00 -0.36
C LEU A 272 7.24 28.40 -0.09
N LYS A 273 7.34 27.10 -0.14
CA LYS A 273 8.58 26.33 0.03
C LYS A 273 8.91 25.59 -1.25
N VAL A 274 10.19 25.58 -1.58
CA VAL A 274 10.76 24.83 -2.70
C VAL A 274 11.66 23.74 -2.14
N ALA A 275 11.57 22.53 -2.69
CA ALA A 275 12.47 21.43 -2.41
C ALA A 275 13.46 21.25 -3.55
N ARG A 276 14.76 21.17 -3.24
CA ARG A 276 15.84 20.93 -4.19
C ARG A 276 16.62 19.68 -3.80
N LEU A 277 17.11 18.95 -4.81
CA LEU A 277 17.98 17.80 -4.56
C LEU A 277 19.35 18.24 -4.05
N LEU A 278 19.81 17.63 -2.98
CA LEU A 278 21.20 17.63 -2.56
C LEU A 278 21.97 16.49 -3.22
N GLY A 279 23.31 16.43 -3.05
CA GLY A 279 24.15 15.40 -3.67
C GLY A 279 23.61 13.96 -3.44
N ARG A 280 23.26 13.63 -2.21
CA ARG A 280 22.66 12.33 -1.86
C ARG A 280 21.31 12.10 -2.54
N GLY A 281 20.50 13.15 -2.70
CA GLY A 281 19.23 13.08 -3.41
C GLY A 281 19.41 12.84 -4.91
N ARG A 282 20.40 13.49 -5.54
CA ARG A 282 20.74 13.26 -6.95
C ARG A 282 21.20 11.81 -7.18
N SER A 283 22.05 11.27 -6.31
CA SER A 283 22.48 9.87 -6.40
C SER A 283 21.29 8.90 -6.25
N ALA A 284 20.38 9.16 -5.31
CA ALA A 284 19.19 8.32 -5.11
C ALA A 284 18.20 8.42 -6.29
N ARG A 285 18.09 9.58 -6.92
CA ARG A 285 17.29 9.76 -8.14
C ARG A 285 17.91 9.01 -9.32
N ALA A 286 19.22 9.17 -9.57
CA ALA A 286 19.91 8.45 -10.63
C ALA A 286 19.77 6.92 -10.46
N LEU A 287 19.89 6.42 -9.24
CA LEU A 287 19.64 5.00 -8.94
C LEU A 287 18.21 4.58 -9.29
N TYR A 288 17.22 5.43 -9.02
CA TYR A 288 15.83 5.15 -9.39
C TYR A 288 15.61 5.12 -10.91
N ASP A 289 16.34 5.93 -11.66
CA ASP A 289 16.26 5.98 -13.12
C ASP A 289 16.89 4.73 -13.80
N GLU A 290 17.84 4.06 -13.14
CA GLU A 290 18.62 2.94 -13.71
C GLU A 290 18.21 1.56 -13.16
N ARG A 291 17.98 1.46 -11.84
CA ARG A 291 17.84 0.18 -11.15
C ARG A 291 16.56 -0.61 -11.46
N PRO A 292 15.39 -0.01 -11.66
CA PRO A 292 14.16 -0.75 -11.91
C PRO A 292 14.23 -1.71 -13.09
N ASP A 293 14.87 -1.31 -14.18
CA ASP A 293 15.03 -2.15 -15.38
C ASP A 293 15.93 -3.37 -15.10
N GLY A 294 16.98 -3.18 -14.30
CA GLY A 294 17.85 -4.27 -13.85
C GLY A 294 17.12 -5.28 -12.95
N LEU A 295 16.24 -4.81 -12.07
CA LEU A 295 15.43 -5.68 -11.22
C LEU A 295 14.41 -6.49 -12.04
N GLU A 296 13.74 -5.85 -13.00
CA GLU A 296 12.84 -6.54 -13.90
C GLU A 296 13.56 -7.59 -14.75
N ALA A 297 14.74 -7.26 -15.28
CA ALA A 297 15.58 -8.23 -15.99
C ALA A 297 15.99 -9.41 -15.08
N GLY A 298 16.30 -9.15 -13.81
CA GLY A 298 16.58 -10.17 -12.80
C GLY A 298 15.37 -11.08 -12.53
N TRP A 299 14.15 -10.54 -12.51
CA TRP A 299 12.93 -11.34 -12.41
C TRP A 299 12.70 -12.21 -13.64
N ARG A 300 12.91 -11.65 -14.84
CA ARG A 300 12.82 -12.40 -16.11
C ARG A 300 13.81 -13.56 -16.14
N ALA A 301 15.02 -13.36 -15.67
CA ALA A 301 16.03 -14.42 -15.57
C ALA A 301 15.63 -15.55 -14.61
N ARG A 302 14.89 -15.27 -13.53
CA ARG A 302 14.45 -16.24 -12.52
C ARG A 302 13.17 -16.98 -12.91
N VAL A 303 12.20 -16.29 -13.48
CA VAL A 303 10.86 -16.82 -13.77
C VAL A 303 10.70 -17.18 -15.25
N GLY A 304 11.50 -16.59 -16.11
CA GLY A 304 11.36 -16.61 -17.57
C GLY A 304 10.79 -15.30 -18.10
N ASP A 305 11.15 -14.99 -19.36
CA ASP A 305 10.70 -13.75 -20.02
C ASP A 305 9.17 -13.70 -20.16
N GLY A 306 8.56 -14.81 -20.57
CA GLY A 306 7.14 -14.86 -20.91
C GLY A 306 6.21 -14.34 -19.83
N PRO A 307 6.23 -14.88 -18.60
CA PRO A 307 5.35 -14.46 -17.52
C PRO A 307 5.50 -12.99 -17.14
N VAL A 308 6.74 -12.50 -17.00
CA VAL A 308 7.00 -11.11 -16.57
C VAL A 308 6.58 -10.11 -17.65
N LEU A 309 6.87 -10.41 -18.94
CA LEU A 309 6.49 -9.54 -20.05
C LEU A 309 4.98 -9.50 -20.27
N ARG A 310 4.28 -10.64 -20.16
CA ARG A 310 2.81 -10.65 -20.20
C ARG A 310 2.19 -9.86 -19.07
N LEU A 311 2.68 -10.07 -17.84
CA LEU A 311 2.24 -9.31 -16.67
C LEU A 311 2.41 -7.80 -16.89
N ARG A 312 3.60 -7.38 -17.32
CA ARG A 312 3.90 -5.99 -17.63
C ARG A 312 2.92 -5.41 -18.66
N ALA A 313 2.75 -6.09 -19.79
CA ALA A 313 1.89 -5.62 -20.87
C ALA A 313 0.42 -5.48 -20.42
N ARG A 314 -0.10 -6.40 -19.59
CA ARG A 314 -1.46 -6.31 -19.04
C ARG A 314 -1.61 -5.17 -18.05
N LEU A 315 -0.62 -4.97 -17.18
CA LEU A 315 -0.64 -3.85 -16.24
C LEU A 315 -0.55 -2.52 -16.97
N GLU A 316 0.35 -2.37 -17.94
CA GLU A 316 0.46 -1.17 -18.76
C GLU A 316 -0.86 -0.85 -19.49
N HIS A 317 -1.50 -1.85 -20.07
CA HIS A 317 -2.81 -1.68 -20.71
C HIS A 317 -3.87 -1.10 -19.75
N LEU A 318 -3.82 -1.44 -18.47
CA LEU A 318 -4.77 -0.93 -17.47
C LEU A 318 -4.41 0.46 -16.96
N VAL A 319 -3.11 0.74 -16.72
CA VAL A 319 -2.67 1.94 -15.98
C VAL A 319 -2.13 3.06 -16.85
N THR A 320 -1.96 2.83 -18.17
CA THR A 320 -1.55 3.85 -19.12
C THR A 320 -2.68 4.13 -20.11
N ALA A 321 -2.72 5.33 -20.63
CA ALA A 321 -3.65 5.69 -21.66
C ALA A 321 -2.90 6.13 -22.92
N PRO A 322 -3.36 5.76 -24.12
CA PRO A 322 -2.88 6.37 -25.34
C PRO A 322 -3.36 7.83 -25.44
N ASP A 323 -2.49 8.70 -25.96
CA ASP A 323 -2.81 10.02 -26.51
C ASP A 323 -3.77 10.93 -25.70
N GLY A 324 -3.51 11.10 -24.40
CA GLY A 324 -4.23 12.10 -23.58
C GLY A 324 -5.57 11.64 -23.04
N GLU A 325 -5.98 10.41 -23.27
CA GLU A 325 -7.11 9.78 -22.62
C GLU A 325 -6.78 9.41 -21.18
N ARG A 326 -7.78 9.15 -20.37
CA ARG A 326 -7.59 8.64 -18.99
C ARG A 326 -7.40 7.12 -19.03
N ALA A 327 -6.40 6.60 -18.32
CA ALA A 327 -6.15 5.16 -18.27
C ALA A 327 -7.39 4.38 -17.75
N PRO A 328 -7.61 3.14 -18.21
CA PRO A 328 -8.81 2.36 -17.85
C PRO A 328 -9.06 2.23 -16.36
N VAL A 329 -8.01 2.08 -15.54
CA VAL A 329 -8.14 1.96 -14.06
C VAL A 329 -8.79 3.15 -13.37
N TRP A 330 -8.90 4.32 -14.03
CA TRP A 330 -9.59 5.47 -13.46
C TRP A 330 -11.11 5.29 -13.39
N GLN A 331 -11.66 4.39 -14.19
CA GLN A 331 -13.07 4.06 -14.13
C GLN A 331 -13.37 3.36 -12.80
N GLY A 332 -14.32 3.89 -12.03
CA GLY A 332 -14.73 3.33 -10.75
C GLY A 332 -13.99 3.85 -9.53
N LEU A 333 -13.04 4.78 -9.68
CA LEU A 333 -12.34 5.40 -8.53
C LEU A 333 -13.15 6.51 -7.85
N GLU A 334 -14.24 6.95 -8.44
CA GLU A 334 -15.09 8.02 -7.89
C GLU A 334 -15.81 7.49 -6.64
N PRO A 335 -15.59 8.11 -5.48
CA PRO A 335 -16.23 7.68 -4.25
C PRO A 335 -17.70 8.09 -4.26
N PRO A 336 -18.60 7.35 -3.59
CA PRO A 336 -19.95 7.78 -3.35
C PRO A 336 -20.00 9.16 -2.66
N ALA A 337 -20.82 10.06 -3.16
CA ALA A 337 -20.84 11.46 -2.72
C ALA A 337 -21.16 11.64 -1.22
N GLU A 338 -21.91 10.70 -0.64
CA GLU A 338 -22.31 10.67 0.77
C GLU A 338 -21.19 10.25 1.71
N THR A 339 -20.11 9.62 1.20
CA THR A 339 -18.97 9.21 2.01
C THR A 339 -18.02 10.37 2.29
N TRP A 340 -17.14 10.23 3.27
CA TRP A 340 -16.12 11.26 3.51
C TRP A 340 -15.12 11.36 2.34
N ARG A 341 -14.87 10.26 1.64
CA ARG A 341 -14.03 10.24 0.43
C ARG A 341 -14.61 11.10 -0.67
N GLY A 342 -15.94 11.20 -0.80
CA GLY A 342 -16.59 12.10 -1.75
C GLY A 342 -16.34 13.60 -1.50
N ARG A 343 -15.77 13.94 -0.33
CA ARG A 343 -15.35 15.31 0.04
C ARG A 343 -13.86 15.56 -0.13
N VAL A 344 -13.10 14.54 -0.54
CA VAL A 344 -11.66 14.61 -0.78
C VAL A 344 -11.45 14.66 -2.29
N PRO A 345 -10.61 15.57 -2.80
CA PRO A 345 -10.31 15.60 -4.23
C PRO A 345 -9.75 14.24 -4.69
N VAL A 346 -10.29 13.72 -5.79
CA VAL A 346 -9.71 12.55 -6.45
C VAL A 346 -8.34 12.96 -6.98
N PRO A 347 -7.28 12.17 -6.76
CA PRO A 347 -5.96 12.51 -7.27
C PRO A 347 -5.98 12.57 -8.81
N GLU A 348 -5.20 13.47 -9.40
CA GLU A 348 -5.06 13.58 -10.85
C GLU A 348 -4.12 12.51 -11.42
N VAL A 349 -3.24 11.97 -10.59
CA VAL A 349 -2.26 10.91 -10.90
C VAL A 349 -2.35 9.83 -9.84
N LEU A 350 -2.19 8.58 -10.23
CA LEU A 350 -2.02 7.49 -9.27
C LEU A 350 -0.56 7.41 -8.80
N PRO A 351 -0.31 7.18 -7.51
CA PRO A 351 1.05 7.10 -6.97
C PRO A 351 1.86 5.96 -7.58
N ASP A 352 3.14 6.19 -7.82
CA ASP A 352 4.07 5.16 -8.27
C ASP A 352 4.57 4.25 -7.13
N PHE A 353 4.15 4.54 -5.91
CA PHE A 353 4.22 3.66 -4.74
C PHE A 353 3.19 4.08 -3.69
N PRO A 354 2.43 3.15 -3.06
CA PRO A 354 1.46 3.52 -2.05
C PRO A 354 2.14 4.15 -0.82
N MET A 355 1.56 5.23 -0.28
CA MET A 355 2.04 5.90 0.93
C MET A 355 0.92 6.07 1.97
N PRO A 356 0.33 4.97 2.47
CA PRO A 356 -0.76 5.07 3.44
C PRO A 356 -0.26 5.64 4.78
N ARG A 357 -1.11 6.42 5.44
CA ARG A 357 -0.94 6.77 6.86
C ARG A 357 -1.69 5.79 7.76
N GLN A 358 -1.59 6.00 9.09
CA GLN A 358 -2.17 5.14 10.13
C GLN A 358 -3.63 4.72 9.93
N SER A 359 -4.42 5.52 9.30
CA SER A 359 -5.82 5.26 8.95
C SER A 359 -6.12 5.61 7.50
N GLY A 360 -5.06 5.94 6.73
CA GLY A 360 -5.19 6.53 5.41
C GLY A 360 -5.28 5.50 4.30
N HIS A 361 -5.80 5.96 3.19
CA HIS A 361 -5.87 5.25 1.94
C HIS A 361 -4.49 5.19 1.26
N PRO A 362 -4.31 4.39 0.21
CA PRO A 362 -3.02 4.18 -0.44
C PRO A 362 -2.40 5.44 -1.05
N ASP A 363 -3.22 6.43 -1.37
CA ASP A 363 -2.83 7.77 -1.79
C ASP A 363 -2.52 8.71 -0.59
N GLY A 364 -2.71 8.25 0.64
CA GLY A 364 -2.46 8.99 1.88
C GLY A 364 -3.54 9.99 2.27
N ALA A 365 -4.71 9.93 1.65
CA ALA A 365 -5.84 10.81 1.96
C ALA A 365 -6.45 10.61 3.36
#